data_a0051e0928171d9891970a602fb4eccc
#
_entry.id   a0051e0928171d9891970a602fb4eccc
#
_cell.length_a   1.000
_cell.length_b   1.000
_cell.length_c   1.000
_cell.angle_alpha   90.00
_cell.angle_beta   90.00
_cell.angle_gamma   90.00
#
_symmetry.space_group_name_H-M   'P 1'
#
loop_
_entity.id
_entity.type
_entity.pdbx_description
1 polymer ?
#
loop_
_entity_poly.entity_id
_entity_poly.type
_entity_poly.pdbx_seq_one_letter_code
_entity_poly.pdbx_strand_id
1 'polypeptide(L)'
;MKHYQAYLIDLDGTMYKGTDEIDGAAQFIDYLNNSHIPHLYVTNNSTKTPVQVTEKLRDMHIDAKPDEVVTSALATADYISEQHPNATVYMIGGHGLKTALTDAGLSIKNDEHVDYVVIGLDEKVTYEKLSIATLAVRNG
;
A
#
# COMPACT_ATOMS: atom_id res chain seq x y z
N MET A 1 -14.13 -9.01 26.23
CA MET A 1 -13.22 -8.79 25.09
C MET A 1 -11.79 -8.73 25.64
N LYS A 2 -10.81 -9.36 24.97
CA LYS A 2 -9.41 -9.18 25.38
C LYS A 2 -9.01 -7.73 25.11
N HIS A 3 -8.41 -7.06 26.07
CA HIS A 3 -7.90 -5.71 25.89
C HIS A 3 -6.51 -5.77 25.25
N TYR A 4 -6.38 -5.22 24.06
CA TYR A 4 -5.11 -5.06 23.36
C TYR A 4 -4.65 -3.61 23.48
N GLN A 5 -3.34 -3.39 23.44
CA GLN A 5 -2.74 -2.05 23.56
C GLN A 5 -2.75 -1.28 22.22
N ALA A 6 -2.85 -2.00 21.09
CA ALA A 6 -2.93 -1.44 19.75
C ALA A 6 -3.59 -2.42 18.78
N TYR A 7 -4.07 -1.92 17.66
CA TYR A 7 -4.69 -2.72 16.61
C TYR A 7 -4.04 -2.45 15.26
N LEU A 8 -3.77 -3.53 14.50
CA LEU A 8 -3.49 -3.50 13.08
C LEU A 8 -4.71 -4.06 12.37
N ILE A 9 -5.35 -3.26 11.53
CA ILE A 9 -6.68 -3.53 11.00
C ILE A 9 -6.58 -3.69 9.48
N ASP A 10 -6.88 -4.89 8.99
CA ASP A 10 -7.03 -5.13 7.55
C ASP A 10 -8.28 -4.41 7.02
N LEU A 11 -8.30 -4.12 5.74
CA LEU A 11 -9.34 -3.30 5.12
C LEU A 11 -10.38 -4.13 4.35
N ASP A 12 -9.99 -4.74 3.22
CA ASP A 12 -10.96 -5.42 2.36
C ASP A 12 -11.39 -6.77 2.97
N GLY A 13 -12.68 -6.91 3.23
CA GLY A 13 -13.25 -8.03 3.97
C GLY A 13 -13.32 -7.84 5.48
N THR A 14 -12.73 -6.76 6.03
CA THR A 14 -12.74 -6.44 7.47
C THR A 14 -13.47 -5.13 7.76
N MET A 15 -13.10 -4.05 7.10
CA MET A 15 -13.73 -2.74 7.28
C MET A 15 -14.80 -2.46 6.22
N TYR A 16 -14.62 -3.03 5.04
CA TYR A 16 -15.56 -2.96 3.92
C TYR A 16 -15.40 -4.20 3.03
N LYS A 17 -16.35 -4.41 2.11
CA LYS A 17 -16.26 -5.44 1.06
C LYS A 17 -16.49 -4.79 -0.30
N GLY A 18 -15.41 -4.56 -1.05
CA GLY A 18 -15.47 -3.79 -2.29
C GLY A 18 -15.93 -2.35 -2.04
N THR A 19 -17.18 -2.04 -2.38
CA THR A 19 -17.83 -0.73 -2.14
C THR A 19 -18.81 -0.74 -0.97
N ASP A 20 -19.07 -1.90 -0.38
CA ASP A 20 -20.08 -2.05 0.65
C ASP A 20 -19.47 -1.91 2.05
N GLU A 21 -20.10 -1.15 2.91
CA GLU A 21 -19.72 -1.00 4.31
C GLU A 21 -19.99 -2.31 5.07
N ILE A 22 -19.13 -2.63 6.04
CA ILE A 22 -19.37 -3.72 6.98
C ILE A 22 -19.97 -3.16 8.26
N ASP A 23 -21.12 -3.69 8.66
CA ASP A 23 -21.82 -3.27 9.86
C ASP A 23 -20.91 -3.35 11.09
N GLY A 24 -20.87 -2.27 11.85
CA GLY A 24 -20.06 -2.16 13.07
C GLY A 24 -18.61 -1.71 12.85
N ALA A 25 -18.13 -1.61 11.60
CA ALA A 25 -16.76 -1.19 11.33
C ALA A 25 -16.49 0.24 11.80
N ALA A 26 -17.32 1.19 11.40
CA ALA A 26 -17.20 2.59 11.82
C ALA A 26 -17.32 2.74 13.34
N GLN A 27 -18.30 2.08 13.96
CA GLN A 27 -18.49 2.08 15.41
C GLN A 27 -17.29 1.50 16.18
N PHE A 28 -16.63 0.51 15.60
CA PHE A 28 -15.41 -0.05 16.21
C PHE A 28 -14.26 0.97 16.21
N ILE A 29 -14.09 1.70 15.11
CA ILE A 29 -13.09 2.78 15.04
C ILE A 29 -13.42 3.91 16.01
N ASP A 30 -14.68 4.32 16.08
CA ASP A 30 -15.14 5.31 17.06
C ASP A 30 -14.82 4.87 18.51
N TYR A 31 -15.02 3.59 18.80
CA TYR A 31 -14.64 3.02 20.12
C TYR A 31 -13.14 3.12 20.37
N LEU A 32 -12.28 2.79 19.40
CA LEU A 32 -10.83 2.89 19.54
C LEU A 32 -10.39 4.33 19.76
N ASN A 33 -10.92 5.27 18.95
CA ASN A 33 -10.63 6.70 19.08
C ASN A 33 -11.04 7.27 20.43
N ASN A 34 -12.27 6.99 20.86
CA ASN A 34 -12.79 7.44 22.16
C ASN A 34 -12.04 6.84 23.36
N SER A 35 -11.51 5.64 23.19
CA SER A 35 -10.72 4.93 24.20
C SER A 35 -9.22 5.25 24.14
N HIS A 36 -8.79 6.10 23.18
CA HIS A 36 -7.38 6.45 22.94
C HIS A 36 -6.51 5.22 22.66
N ILE A 37 -7.06 4.20 21.99
CA ILE A 37 -6.34 2.98 21.64
C ILE A 37 -5.69 3.17 20.26
N PRO A 38 -4.36 3.12 20.15
CA PRO A 38 -3.67 3.27 18.87
C PRO A 38 -4.08 2.19 17.87
N HIS A 39 -4.27 2.59 16.61
CA HIS A 39 -4.52 1.64 15.54
C HIS A 39 -3.93 2.13 14.21
N LEU A 40 -3.67 1.18 13.31
CA LEU A 40 -3.26 1.42 11.92
C LEU A 40 -4.13 0.58 11.00
N TYR A 41 -4.45 1.15 9.86
CA TYR A 41 -5.06 0.43 8.75
C TYR A 41 -3.96 -0.19 7.89
N VAL A 42 -3.99 -1.50 7.71
CA VAL A 42 -2.97 -2.24 6.97
C VAL A 42 -3.63 -2.93 5.77
N THR A 43 -3.12 -2.70 4.58
CA THR A 43 -3.69 -3.30 3.36
C THR A 43 -2.60 -3.83 2.43
N ASN A 44 -2.85 -5.00 1.85
CA ASN A 44 -2.03 -5.55 0.77
C ASN A 44 -2.32 -4.90 -0.59
N ASN A 45 -3.31 -4.01 -0.69
CA ASN A 45 -3.59 -3.28 -1.92
C ASN A 45 -2.52 -2.21 -2.18
N SER A 46 -1.76 -2.38 -3.26
CA SER A 46 -0.69 -1.46 -3.69
C SER A 46 -1.14 -0.42 -4.74
N THR A 47 -2.41 -0.45 -5.17
CA THR A 47 -2.87 0.39 -6.29
C THR A 47 -3.21 1.82 -5.89
N LYS A 48 -3.54 2.03 -4.62
CA LYS A 48 -3.97 3.32 -4.06
C LYS A 48 -2.92 3.91 -3.12
N THR A 49 -2.86 5.25 -3.10
CA THR A 49 -2.08 5.98 -2.10
C THR A 49 -2.80 5.99 -0.74
N PRO A 50 -2.11 6.25 0.39
CA PRO A 50 -2.75 6.42 1.70
C PRO A 50 -3.88 7.46 1.70
N VAL A 51 -3.70 8.57 0.97
CA VAL A 51 -4.74 9.60 0.82
C VAL A 51 -6.00 9.02 0.18
N GLN A 52 -5.85 8.30 -0.93
CA GLN A 52 -6.99 7.67 -1.62
C GLN A 52 -7.68 6.59 -0.78
N VAL A 53 -6.92 5.85 0.04
CA VAL A 53 -7.49 4.89 0.99
C VAL A 53 -8.26 5.60 2.07
N THR A 54 -7.71 6.69 2.62
CA THR A 54 -8.36 7.51 3.64
C THR A 54 -9.66 8.13 3.14
N GLU A 55 -9.68 8.66 1.92
CA GLU A 55 -10.89 9.19 1.28
C GLU A 55 -11.97 8.12 1.20
N LYS A 56 -11.61 6.92 0.72
CA LYS A 56 -12.55 5.79 0.65
C LYS A 56 -13.10 5.40 2.02
N LEU A 57 -12.28 5.37 3.07
CA LEU A 57 -12.72 5.06 4.43
C LEU A 57 -13.68 6.12 4.97
N ARG A 58 -13.39 7.40 4.73
CA ARG A 58 -14.25 8.52 5.15
C ARG A 58 -15.59 8.53 4.43
N ASP A 59 -15.63 8.16 3.14
CA ASP A 59 -16.88 7.99 2.39
C ASP A 59 -17.78 6.89 3.00
N MET A 60 -17.17 5.95 3.75
CA MET A 60 -17.82 4.88 4.50
C MET A 60 -17.95 5.22 6.00
N HIS A 61 -17.94 6.49 6.37
CA HIS A 61 -18.10 6.99 7.74
C HIS A 61 -17.05 6.45 8.73
N ILE A 62 -15.91 5.95 8.23
CA ILE A 62 -14.79 5.46 9.03
C ILE A 62 -13.77 6.59 9.17
N ASP A 63 -13.53 7.05 10.40
CA ASP A 63 -12.50 8.07 10.66
C ASP A 63 -11.11 7.50 10.40
N ALA A 64 -10.36 8.18 9.55
CA ALA A 64 -9.02 7.77 9.16
C ALA A 64 -8.17 8.98 8.73
N LYS A 65 -6.86 8.86 8.92
CA LYS A 65 -5.86 9.82 8.44
C LYS A 65 -4.84 9.10 7.56
N PRO A 66 -4.19 9.81 6.61
CA PRO A 66 -3.20 9.19 5.73
C PRO A 66 -2.01 8.55 6.46
N ASP A 67 -1.60 9.10 7.58
CA ASP A 67 -0.51 8.60 8.43
C ASP A 67 -0.89 7.36 9.26
N GLU A 68 -2.17 7.02 9.30
CA GLU A 68 -2.69 5.79 9.91
C GLU A 68 -2.80 4.64 8.90
N VAL A 69 -2.48 4.87 7.62
CA VAL A 69 -2.63 3.87 6.54
C VAL A 69 -1.27 3.34 6.10
N VAL A 70 -1.09 2.04 6.24
CA VAL A 70 0.10 1.31 5.75
C VAL A 70 -0.32 0.40 4.59
N THR A 71 0.24 0.68 3.41
CA THR A 71 0.03 -0.17 2.22
C THR A 71 1.24 -1.05 1.96
N SER A 72 1.05 -2.15 1.24
CA SER A 72 2.17 -2.98 0.78
C SER A 72 3.17 -2.19 -0.10
N ALA A 73 2.68 -1.17 -0.82
CA ALA A 73 3.51 -0.28 -1.62
C ALA A 73 4.47 0.56 -0.76
N LEU A 74 3.96 1.17 0.33
CA LEU A 74 4.78 1.93 1.29
C LEU A 74 5.84 1.02 1.93
N ALA A 75 5.43 -0.11 2.49
CA ALA A 75 6.33 -1.04 3.14
C ALA A 75 7.45 -1.53 2.19
N THR A 76 7.14 -1.76 0.91
CA THR A 76 8.13 -2.15 -0.09
C THR A 76 9.09 -1.02 -0.41
N ALA A 77 8.57 0.20 -0.60
CA ALA A 77 9.38 1.37 -0.91
C ALA A 77 10.35 1.71 0.24
N ASP A 78 9.86 1.69 1.47
CA ASP A 78 10.67 1.92 2.67
C ASP A 78 11.77 0.85 2.80
N TYR A 79 11.41 -0.44 2.64
CA TYR A 79 12.38 -1.53 2.70
C TYR A 79 13.51 -1.36 1.69
N ILE A 80 13.20 -1.03 0.42
CA ILE A 80 14.23 -0.84 -0.62
C ILE A 80 15.09 0.37 -0.30
N SER A 81 14.48 1.50 0.05
CA SER A 81 15.21 2.75 0.32
C SER A 81 16.15 2.64 1.53
N GLU A 82 15.78 1.86 2.54
CA GLU A 82 16.64 1.57 3.69
C GLU A 82 17.83 0.69 3.33
N GLN A 83 17.65 -0.30 2.46
CA GLN A 83 18.73 -1.21 2.04
C GLN A 83 19.63 -0.57 0.98
N HIS A 84 19.06 0.19 0.06
CA HIS A 84 19.76 0.76 -1.08
C HIS A 84 19.19 2.16 -1.41
N PRO A 85 19.65 3.22 -0.72
CA PRO A 85 19.21 4.58 -0.99
C PRO A 85 19.45 4.99 -2.45
N ASN A 86 18.47 5.63 -3.08
CA ASN A 86 18.48 6.07 -4.48
C ASN A 86 18.56 4.93 -5.51
N ALA A 87 18.21 3.71 -5.15
CA ALA A 87 18.18 2.57 -6.07
C ALA A 87 17.30 2.85 -7.30
N THR A 88 17.67 2.21 -8.41
CA THR A 88 16.86 2.20 -9.63
C THR A 88 15.90 1.02 -9.61
N VAL A 89 14.66 1.27 -10.04
CA VAL A 89 13.58 0.28 -9.96
C VAL A 89 12.84 0.18 -11.28
N TYR A 90 12.65 -1.05 -11.77
CA TYR A 90 11.62 -1.35 -12.76
C TYR A 90 10.35 -1.79 -12.04
N MET A 91 9.21 -1.17 -12.33
CA MET A 91 7.96 -1.51 -11.66
C MET A 91 6.88 -2.01 -12.61
N ILE A 92 6.14 -3.01 -12.15
CA ILE A 92 4.83 -3.39 -12.67
C ILE A 92 3.83 -3.12 -11.54
N GLY A 93 2.87 -2.23 -11.75
CA GLY A 93 1.92 -1.86 -10.71
C GLY A 93 1.17 -0.57 -11.01
N GLY A 94 0.28 -0.21 -10.12
CA GLY A 94 -0.58 0.96 -10.22
C GLY A 94 0.03 2.25 -9.67
N HIS A 95 -0.81 3.27 -9.60
CA HIS A 95 -0.45 4.61 -9.15
C HIS A 95 0.10 4.64 -7.71
N GLY A 96 -0.52 3.90 -6.79
CA GLY A 96 -0.08 3.86 -5.40
C GLY A 96 1.36 3.36 -5.24
N LEU A 97 1.73 2.30 -5.97
CA LEU A 97 3.10 1.80 -5.96
C LEU A 97 4.08 2.80 -6.57
N LYS A 98 3.73 3.42 -7.70
CA LYS A 98 4.56 4.45 -8.33
C LYS A 98 4.83 5.61 -7.38
N THR A 99 3.80 6.11 -6.72
CA THR A 99 3.92 7.22 -5.77
C THR A 99 4.81 6.83 -4.59
N ALA A 100 4.58 5.68 -3.97
CA ALA A 100 5.36 5.21 -2.83
C ALA A 100 6.86 5.09 -3.17
N LEU A 101 7.21 4.47 -4.30
CA LEU A 101 8.61 4.35 -4.74
C LEU A 101 9.26 5.71 -5.00
N THR A 102 8.55 6.62 -5.66
CA THR A 102 9.05 7.96 -5.97
C THR A 102 9.26 8.79 -4.70
N ASP A 103 8.29 8.77 -3.79
CA ASP A 103 8.35 9.53 -2.53
C ASP A 103 9.47 9.01 -1.60
N ALA A 104 9.80 7.73 -1.68
CA ALA A 104 10.93 7.13 -0.99
C ALA A 104 12.31 7.46 -1.65
N GLY A 105 12.34 8.26 -2.70
CA GLY A 105 13.56 8.68 -3.39
C GLY A 105 14.13 7.65 -4.36
N LEU A 106 13.35 6.63 -4.74
CA LEU A 106 13.77 5.61 -5.70
C LEU A 106 13.53 6.08 -7.14
N SER A 107 14.42 5.69 -8.05
CA SER A 107 14.38 6.11 -9.46
C SER A 107 13.73 5.05 -10.33
N ILE A 108 12.52 5.32 -10.84
CA ILE A 108 11.81 4.39 -11.72
C ILE A 108 12.36 4.50 -13.15
N LYS A 109 12.77 3.36 -13.72
CA LYS A 109 13.24 3.23 -15.11
C LYS A 109 12.33 2.29 -15.90
N ASN A 110 12.37 2.44 -17.23
CA ASN A 110 11.57 1.65 -18.16
C ASN A 110 12.43 0.65 -18.97
N ASP A 111 13.54 0.21 -18.43
CA ASP A 111 14.46 -0.75 -19.04
C ASP A 111 14.91 -1.81 -18.03
N GLU A 112 15.65 -2.82 -18.51
CA GLU A 112 16.12 -3.94 -17.70
C GLU A 112 17.37 -3.67 -16.87
N HIS A 113 17.96 -2.49 -16.94
CA HIS A 113 19.19 -2.13 -16.18
C HIS A 113 18.81 -1.39 -14.89
N VAL A 114 18.37 -2.16 -13.92
CA VAL A 114 17.85 -1.66 -12.63
C VAL A 114 18.37 -2.52 -11.48
N ASP A 115 18.37 -1.94 -10.28
CA ASP A 115 18.78 -2.64 -9.06
C ASP A 115 17.67 -3.54 -8.51
N TYR A 116 16.40 -3.18 -8.75
CA TYR A 116 15.23 -3.93 -8.28
C TYR A 116 14.13 -4.02 -9.31
N VAL A 117 13.43 -5.14 -9.30
CA VAL A 117 12.12 -5.30 -9.97
C VAL A 117 11.06 -5.40 -8.90
N VAL A 118 10.08 -4.49 -8.94
CA VAL A 118 8.97 -4.46 -8.00
C VAL A 118 7.66 -4.71 -8.73
N ILE A 119 6.93 -5.73 -8.29
CA ILE A 119 5.66 -6.14 -8.92
C ILE A 119 4.54 -6.02 -7.91
N GLY A 120 3.57 -5.18 -8.22
CA GLY A 120 2.28 -5.06 -7.55
C GLY A 120 1.13 -5.36 -8.49
N LEU A 121 -0.10 -5.18 -8.04
CA LEU A 121 -1.28 -5.32 -8.89
C LEU A 121 -1.26 -4.25 -9.99
N ASP A 122 -1.33 -4.70 -11.24
CA ASP A 122 -1.42 -3.86 -12.42
C ASP A 122 -2.55 -4.37 -13.35
N GLU A 123 -3.65 -3.63 -13.41
CA GLU A 123 -4.79 -3.94 -14.28
C GLU A 123 -4.45 -3.80 -15.79
N LYS A 124 -3.32 -3.17 -16.09
CA LYS A 124 -2.81 -2.94 -17.45
C LYS A 124 -1.50 -3.66 -17.70
N VAL A 125 -1.30 -4.82 -17.09
CA VAL A 125 -0.12 -5.65 -17.34
C VAL A 125 -0.08 -6.10 -18.79
N THR A 126 1.12 -6.07 -19.39
CA THR A 126 1.35 -6.46 -20.78
C THR A 126 2.50 -7.46 -20.87
N TYR A 127 2.56 -8.20 -21.98
CA TYR A 127 3.68 -9.08 -22.29
C TYR A 127 5.02 -8.32 -22.28
N GLU A 128 5.06 -7.10 -22.81
CA GLU A 128 6.26 -6.25 -22.84
C GLU A 128 6.75 -5.94 -21.41
N LYS A 129 5.84 -5.53 -20.52
CA LYS A 129 6.19 -5.27 -19.11
C LYS A 129 6.81 -6.50 -18.45
N LEU A 130 6.20 -7.67 -18.65
CA LEU A 130 6.69 -8.93 -18.09
C LEU A 130 8.05 -9.34 -18.70
N SER A 131 8.25 -9.08 -20.00
CA SER A 131 9.50 -9.35 -20.69
C SER A 131 10.66 -8.53 -20.12
N ILE A 132 10.46 -7.21 -19.95
CA ILE A 132 11.48 -6.32 -19.35
C ILE A 132 11.79 -6.75 -17.92
N ALA A 133 10.77 -7.01 -17.10
CA ALA A 133 10.96 -7.49 -15.73
C ALA A 133 11.77 -8.80 -15.68
N THR A 134 11.48 -9.73 -16.59
CA THR A 134 12.19 -11.01 -16.67
C THR A 134 13.65 -10.81 -17.05
N LEU A 135 13.93 -9.95 -18.03
CA LEU A 135 15.30 -9.63 -18.45
C LEU A 135 16.07 -8.96 -17.32
N ALA A 136 15.46 -8.01 -16.62
CA ALA A 136 16.07 -7.34 -15.47
C ALA A 136 16.51 -8.35 -14.38
N VAL A 137 15.61 -9.27 -14.00
CA VAL A 137 15.93 -10.33 -13.02
C VAL A 137 17.02 -11.27 -13.51
N ARG A 138 17.10 -11.56 -14.80
CA ARG A 138 18.16 -12.42 -15.38
C ARG A 138 19.50 -11.75 -15.49
N ASN A 139 19.55 -10.44 -15.56
CA ASN A 139 20.78 -9.66 -15.63
C ASN A 139 21.50 -9.53 -14.26
N GLY A 140 20.86 -9.92 -13.17
CA GLY A 140 21.40 -9.92 -11.80
C GLY A 140 20.79 -8.82 -10.99
#